data_05d374e645f69fb8015132e2a1df3906
#
_entry.id   05d374e645f69fb8015132e2a1df3906
#
_cell.length_a   1.000
_cell.length_b   1.000
_cell.length_c   1.000
_cell.angle_alpha   90.00
_cell.angle_beta   90.00
_cell.angle_gamma   90.00
#
_symmetry.space_group_name_H-M   'P 1'
#
loop_
_entity.id
_entity.type
_entity.pdbx_description
1 polymer ?
#
loop_
_entity_poly.entity_id
_entity_poly.type
_entity_poly.pdbx_seq_one_letter_code
_entity_poly.pdbx_strand_id
1 'polypeptide(L)'
;MREIFRPARMWRPRGELRSSYDVVIIGGGAHGLATAYYLGQRGVKNVAVLEKGYIGSGAAGRNTTILRSNYKTPEGARFYDASIKLYERLSLELDFNMLFSQCGHLTLAHSDRAMFVMANRAEVNRLNGIDSQLVDTAQVARLCPQLNVSPEVTYPIIGALYHPPGGIIRHDAVVWGYARGADRAGVEIHPYTEVTGLERAGERITAVQTNRGRIEAGQVVSATAGWSSIVCDLARVPLPITTHVLQACVTEPVKPLLDVVIVSSQMHVYISQSDRGEFVMGSEIEPWTTYRMQGTLNFLQDLSRHVLELFPQLEHARLLRAWAGLCDLTPDYSPILGRTEVENFHVSAGWGTYGFKAAPIVGATLAELVATGRTPELIAPFALERFYEDRLVSELAAAAVSH
;
A
#
# COMPACT_ATOMS: atom_id res chain seq x y z
N MET A 1 18.80 33.39 -21.09
CA MET A 1 17.38 33.02 -21.26
C MET A 1 17.10 31.52 -21.43
N ARG A 2 18.10 30.62 -21.58
CA ARG A 2 17.89 29.15 -21.67
C ARG A 2 17.89 28.41 -20.30
N GLU A 3 18.21 29.06 -19.19
CA GLU A 3 18.22 28.40 -17.85
C GLU A 3 16.90 28.49 -17.09
N ILE A 4 15.97 29.34 -17.51
CA ILE A 4 14.70 29.60 -16.81
C ILE A 4 13.66 28.48 -17.03
N PHE A 5 13.84 27.62 -18.01
CA PHE A 5 12.90 26.54 -18.39
C PHE A 5 13.45 25.12 -18.28
N ARG A 6 14.47 24.86 -17.48
CA ARG A 6 14.77 23.47 -17.14
C ARG A 6 13.67 22.99 -16.19
N PRO A 7 12.85 21.99 -16.60
CA PRO A 7 11.87 21.41 -15.68
C PRO A 7 12.62 20.93 -14.43
N ALA A 8 12.13 21.32 -13.26
CA ALA A 8 12.71 20.89 -11.99
C ALA A 8 12.73 19.35 -11.98
N ARG A 9 13.92 18.75 -12.00
CA ARG A 9 14.03 17.29 -11.94
C ARG A 9 13.61 16.85 -10.54
N MET A 10 12.68 15.92 -10.47
CA MET A 10 12.18 15.37 -9.22
C MET A 10 13.29 14.63 -8.44
N TRP A 11 14.20 13.97 -9.15
CA TRP A 11 15.36 13.27 -8.64
C TRP A 11 16.40 13.11 -9.74
N ARG A 12 17.64 12.79 -9.38
CA ARG A 12 18.75 12.66 -10.34
C ARG A 12 19.02 11.19 -10.64
N PRO A 13 18.66 10.67 -11.82
CA PRO A 13 19.07 9.33 -12.19
C PRO A 13 20.61 9.27 -12.25
N ARG A 14 21.20 8.31 -11.55
CA ARG A 14 22.64 8.05 -11.62
C ARG A 14 22.90 7.11 -12.79
N GLY A 15 23.93 7.42 -13.58
CA GLY A 15 24.27 6.66 -14.78
C GLY A 15 24.91 5.31 -14.46
N GLU A 16 25.91 5.30 -13.61
CA GLU A 16 26.68 4.11 -13.28
C GLU A 16 26.40 3.61 -11.86
N LEU A 17 26.45 2.29 -11.70
CA LEU A 17 26.41 1.64 -10.38
C LEU A 17 27.82 1.70 -9.79
N ARG A 18 27.92 1.95 -8.50
CA ARG A 18 29.16 1.75 -7.77
C ARG A 18 29.41 0.25 -7.59
N SER A 19 30.68 -0.10 -7.33
CA SER A 19 31.06 -1.47 -7.03
C SER A 19 30.52 -1.98 -5.68
N SER A 20 30.20 -1.06 -4.74
CA SER A 20 29.70 -1.39 -3.42
C SER A 20 28.77 -0.32 -2.84
N TYR A 21 27.82 -0.76 -2.00
CA TYR A 21 26.95 0.10 -1.21
C TYR A 21 26.82 -0.43 0.23
N ASP A 22 26.66 0.46 1.18
CA ASP A 22 26.39 0.10 2.58
C ASP A 22 24.98 -0.52 2.70
N VAL A 23 24.01 0.02 1.95
CA VAL A 23 22.64 -0.50 1.88
C VAL A 23 22.17 -0.55 0.43
N VAL A 24 21.67 -1.71 0.01
CA VAL A 24 20.97 -1.90 -1.26
C VAL A 24 19.49 -2.17 -0.99
N ILE A 25 18.63 -1.35 -1.56
CA ILE A 25 17.17 -1.52 -1.48
C ILE A 25 16.67 -2.03 -2.83
N ILE A 26 16.03 -3.19 -2.83
CA ILE A 26 15.46 -3.81 -4.02
C ILE A 26 13.97 -3.43 -4.09
N GLY A 27 13.61 -2.65 -5.11
CA GLY A 27 12.27 -2.13 -5.35
C GLY A 27 12.16 -0.61 -5.14
N GLY A 28 11.89 0.12 -6.22
CA GLY A 28 11.67 1.57 -6.27
C GLY A 28 10.19 1.95 -6.13
N GLY A 29 9.42 1.19 -5.36
CA GLY A 29 8.05 1.49 -4.97
C GLY A 29 7.99 2.39 -3.74
N ALA A 30 6.77 2.61 -3.21
CA ALA A 30 6.55 3.49 -2.06
C ALA A 30 7.34 3.06 -0.82
N HIS A 31 7.41 1.75 -0.51
CA HIS A 31 8.16 1.23 0.64
C HIS A 31 9.67 1.41 0.49
N GLY A 32 10.22 1.01 -0.65
CA GLY A 32 11.66 1.12 -0.89
C GLY A 32 12.15 2.58 -0.88
N LEU A 33 11.41 3.48 -1.52
CA LEU A 33 11.76 4.90 -1.55
C LEU A 33 11.55 5.60 -0.19
N ALA A 34 10.51 5.21 0.58
CA ALA A 34 10.36 5.68 1.96
C ALA A 34 11.50 5.19 2.84
N THR A 35 11.89 3.91 2.76
CA THR A 35 13.04 3.36 3.49
C THR A 35 14.32 4.13 3.13
N ALA A 36 14.56 4.38 1.85
CA ALA A 36 15.69 5.13 1.36
C ALA A 36 15.73 6.57 1.93
N TYR A 37 14.58 7.25 1.94
CA TYR A 37 14.46 8.58 2.51
C TYR A 37 14.80 8.60 4.00
N TYR A 38 14.19 7.72 4.79
CA TYR A 38 14.41 7.69 6.24
C TYR A 38 15.82 7.20 6.62
N LEU A 39 16.48 6.35 5.82
CA LEU A 39 17.89 6.02 5.98
C LEU A 39 18.77 7.27 5.77
N GLY A 40 18.50 8.04 4.72
CA GLY A 40 19.18 9.29 4.48
C GLY A 40 18.99 10.31 5.60
N GLN A 41 17.77 10.44 6.16
CA GLN A 41 17.49 11.30 7.32
C GLN A 41 18.25 10.85 8.59
N ARG A 42 18.53 9.55 8.73
CA ARG A 42 19.35 8.98 9.82
C ARG A 42 20.87 9.13 9.57
N GLY A 43 21.25 9.74 8.45
CA GLY A 43 22.66 9.96 8.11
C GLY A 43 23.35 8.74 7.50
N VAL A 44 22.63 7.66 7.17
CA VAL A 44 23.19 6.51 6.47
C VAL A 44 23.60 6.97 5.07
N LYS A 45 24.86 6.70 4.72
CA LYS A 45 25.44 7.08 3.43
C LYS A 45 25.53 5.86 2.51
N ASN A 46 25.89 6.10 1.24
CA ASN A 46 26.16 5.05 0.27
C ASN A 46 25.00 4.04 0.14
N VAL A 47 23.78 4.57 -0.07
CA VAL A 47 22.53 3.82 -0.23
C VAL A 47 22.12 3.81 -1.70
N ALA A 48 21.77 2.64 -2.24
CA ALA A 48 21.19 2.49 -3.57
C ALA A 48 19.78 1.91 -3.51
N VAL A 49 18.89 2.45 -4.37
CA VAL A 49 17.58 1.85 -4.70
C VAL A 49 17.68 1.27 -6.11
N LEU A 50 17.41 -0.03 -6.25
CA LEU A 50 17.41 -0.73 -7.53
C LEU A 50 15.95 -1.03 -7.93
N GLU A 51 15.53 -0.56 -9.10
CA GLU A 51 14.17 -0.76 -9.61
C GLU A 51 14.23 -1.34 -11.03
N LYS A 52 13.56 -2.47 -11.26
CA LYS A 52 13.58 -3.13 -12.56
C LYS A 52 12.88 -2.35 -13.68
N GLY A 53 11.89 -1.54 -13.33
CA GLY A 53 11.20 -0.66 -14.24
C GLY A 53 11.50 0.81 -13.96
N TYR A 54 10.51 1.67 -14.12
CA TYR A 54 10.55 3.04 -13.60
C TYR A 54 10.02 3.07 -12.15
N ILE A 55 10.43 4.05 -11.36
CA ILE A 55 10.01 4.16 -9.96
C ILE A 55 8.48 4.20 -9.85
N GLY A 56 7.92 3.40 -8.93
CA GLY A 56 6.48 3.27 -8.76
C GLY A 56 5.76 2.42 -9.81
N SER A 57 6.48 1.78 -10.74
CA SER A 57 5.88 0.97 -11.82
C SER A 57 5.16 -0.30 -11.35
N GLY A 58 5.46 -0.77 -10.13
CA GLY A 58 4.83 -1.93 -9.51
C GLY A 58 3.48 -1.63 -8.85
N ALA A 59 3.26 -2.20 -7.68
CA ALA A 59 2.03 -2.06 -6.90
C ALA A 59 1.74 -0.59 -6.52
N ALA A 60 2.78 0.23 -6.27
CA ALA A 60 2.62 1.63 -5.92
C ALA A 60 1.84 2.44 -6.98
N GLY A 61 2.11 2.23 -8.27
CA GLY A 61 1.39 2.91 -9.36
C GLY A 61 0.08 2.25 -9.79
N ARG A 62 -0.33 1.17 -9.13
CA ARG A 62 -1.55 0.42 -9.45
C ARG A 62 -2.56 0.38 -8.33
N ASN A 63 -2.24 0.95 -7.17
CA ASN A 63 -3.16 1.02 -6.05
C ASN A 63 -4.22 2.11 -6.26
N THR A 64 -5.29 2.03 -5.48
CA THR A 64 -6.43 2.94 -5.53
C THR A 64 -6.39 4.03 -4.45
N THR A 65 -5.26 4.17 -3.78
CA THR A 65 -4.89 5.30 -2.92
C THR A 65 -5.72 5.54 -1.66
N ILE A 66 -6.54 4.59 -1.27
CA ILE A 66 -7.37 4.69 -0.06
C ILE A 66 -6.49 4.52 1.18
N LEU A 67 -6.52 5.48 2.09
CA LEU A 67 -5.84 5.47 3.38
C LEU A 67 -6.86 5.30 4.51
N ARG A 68 -6.54 4.44 5.47
CA ARG A 68 -7.32 4.24 6.69
C ARG A 68 -6.48 3.54 7.77
N SER A 69 -6.87 3.70 9.05
CA SER A 69 -6.23 3.04 10.20
C SER A 69 -7.19 2.18 11.05
N ASN A 70 -8.45 2.12 10.67
CA ASN A 70 -9.47 1.36 11.41
C ASN A 70 -9.39 -0.15 11.15
N TYR A 71 -8.38 -0.81 11.70
CA TYR A 71 -8.12 -2.26 11.55
C TYR A 71 -8.76 -3.10 12.66
N LYS A 72 -8.78 -4.44 12.51
CA LYS A 72 -9.42 -5.38 13.45
C LYS A 72 -8.50 -5.75 14.61
N THR A 73 -7.20 -5.85 14.35
CA THR A 73 -6.21 -6.21 15.38
C THR A 73 -5.62 -4.96 16.05
N PRO A 74 -5.31 -5.00 17.36
CA PRO A 74 -4.61 -3.90 18.01
C PRO A 74 -3.28 -3.55 17.36
N GLU A 75 -2.54 -4.56 16.89
CA GLU A 75 -1.26 -4.44 16.19
C GLU A 75 -1.44 -3.67 14.88
N GLY A 76 -2.39 -4.10 14.04
CA GLY A 76 -2.74 -3.44 12.78
C GLY A 76 -3.25 -2.02 13.01
N ALA A 77 -4.17 -1.84 13.94
CA ALA A 77 -4.75 -0.54 14.27
C ALA A 77 -3.66 0.48 14.65
N ARG A 78 -2.76 0.15 15.61
CA ARG A 78 -1.65 1.02 16.04
C ARG A 78 -0.66 1.29 14.90
N PHE A 79 -0.32 0.26 14.12
CA PHE A 79 0.63 0.38 13.02
C PHE A 79 0.13 1.33 11.92
N TYR A 80 -1.12 1.16 11.48
CA TYR A 80 -1.69 2.00 10.43
C TYR A 80 -2.07 3.40 10.92
N ASP A 81 -2.41 3.57 12.19
CA ASP A 81 -2.63 4.90 12.78
C ASP A 81 -1.32 5.71 12.82
N ALA A 82 -0.22 5.08 13.22
CA ALA A 82 1.10 5.69 13.14
C ALA A 82 1.45 6.10 11.69
N SER A 83 1.04 5.29 10.70
CA SER A 83 1.23 5.62 9.28
C SER A 83 0.40 6.83 8.83
N ILE A 84 -0.89 6.90 9.21
CA ILE A 84 -1.75 8.06 8.90
C ILE A 84 -1.14 9.34 9.47
N LYS A 85 -0.72 9.34 10.73
CA LYS A 85 -0.05 10.47 11.39
C LYS A 85 1.22 10.93 10.66
N LEU A 86 1.95 10.00 10.04
CA LEU A 86 3.08 10.36 9.17
C LEU A 86 2.60 10.99 7.86
N TYR A 87 1.54 10.46 7.23
CA TYR A 87 0.99 11.05 6.01
C TYR A 87 0.48 12.48 6.21
N GLU A 88 -0.12 12.80 7.36
CA GLU A 88 -0.63 14.14 7.70
C GLU A 88 0.46 15.22 7.62
N ARG A 89 1.70 14.90 7.94
CA ARG A 89 2.83 15.84 7.91
C ARG A 89 3.77 15.67 6.73
N LEU A 90 3.58 14.59 5.93
CA LEU A 90 4.52 14.20 4.88
C LEU A 90 4.72 15.28 3.81
N SER A 91 3.67 16.04 3.47
CA SER A 91 3.77 17.15 2.51
C SER A 91 4.74 18.24 2.97
N LEU A 92 4.75 18.54 4.27
CA LEU A 92 5.66 19.50 4.86
C LEU A 92 7.08 18.94 4.97
N GLU A 93 7.21 17.68 5.42
CA GLU A 93 8.53 17.03 5.59
C GLU A 93 9.29 16.91 4.28
N LEU A 94 8.58 16.58 3.19
CA LEU A 94 9.19 16.40 1.87
C LEU A 94 9.21 17.68 1.03
N ASP A 95 8.60 18.79 1.51
CA ASP A 95 8.39 20.01 0.72
C ASP A 95 7.77 19.64 -0.65
N PHE A 96 6.73 18.80 -0.62
CA PHE A 96 6.06 18.27 -1.81
C PHE A 96 4.62 17.89 -1.50
N ASN A 97 3.66 18.51 -2.20
CA ASN A 97 2.25 18.27 -1.94
C ASN A 97 1.83 16.85 -2.33
N MET A 98 1.40 16.07 -1.35
CA MET A 98 0.93 14.68 -1.54
C MET A 98 -0.53 14.61 -1.96
N LEU A 99 -1.25 15.73 -1.97
CA LEU A 99 -2.69 15.78 -2.25
C LEU A 99 -3.47 14.81 -1.34
N PHE A 100 -3.14 14.78 -0.05
CA PHE A 100 -3.85 13.98 0.94
C PHE A 100 -5.14 14.68 1.34
N SER A 101 -6.27 14.00 1.10
CA SER A 101 -7.61 14.43 1.48
C SER A 101 -8.20 13.45 2.49
N GLN A 102 -8.35 13.90 3.74
CA GLN A 102 -9.02 13.15 4.80
C GLN A 102 -10.54 13.37 4.68
N CYS A 103 -11.13 12.75 3.68
CA CYS A 103 -12.54 12.89 3.35
C CYS A 103 -13.45 11.88 4.09
N GLY A 104 -12.87 11.04 4.95
CA GLY A 104 -13.57 9.96 5.64
C GLY A 104 -13.66 8.67 4.84
N HIS A 105 -13.99 7.60 5.55
CA HIS A 105 -14.13 6.25 4.98
C HIS A 105 -15.35 5.56 5.61
N LEU A 106 -16.27 5.10 4.78
CA LEU A 106 -17.45 4.32 5.18
C LEU A 106 -17.27 2.87 4.74
N THR A 107 -17.35 1.94 5.69
CA THR A 107 -17.51 0.51 5.41
C THR A 107 -18.97 0.17 5.60
N LEU A 108 -19.69 -0.14 4.52
CA LEU A 108 -21.12 -0.40 4.54
C LEU A 108 -21.46 -1.77 5.14
N ALA A 109 -22.53 -1.83 5.92
CA ALA A 109 -23.10 -3.04 6.46
C ALA A 109 -24.44 -3.35 5.81
N HIS A 110 -24.61 -4.61 5.39
CA HIS A 110 -25.81 -5.12 4.72
C HIS A 110 -26.50 -6.24 5.52
N SER A 111 -26.04 -6.50 6.74
CA SER A 111 -26.61 -7.50 7.65
C SER A 111 -26.27 -7.20 9.11
N ASP A 112 -27.09 -7.71 10.03
CA ASP A 112 -26.84 -7.58 11.48
C ASP A 112 -25.50 -8.18 11.88
N ARG A 113 -25.09 -9.29 11.24
CA ARG A 113 -23.77 -9.88 11.45
C ARG A 113 -22.64 -8.90 11.07
N ALA A 114 -22.78 -8.20 9.96
CA ALA A 114 -21.80 -7.21 9.54
C ALA A 114 -21.73 -6.05 10.57
N MET A 115 -22.87 -5.56 11.05
CA MET A 115 -22.93 -4.53 12.09
C MET A 115 -22.27 -5.00 13.38
N PHE A 116 -22.50 -6.24 13.82
CA PHE A 116 -21.87 -6.79 15.00
C PHE A 116 -20.33 -6.87 14.86
N VAL A 117 -19.83 -7.33 13.72
CA VAL A 117 -18.38 -7.35 13.44
C VAL A 117 -17.79 -5.93 13.41
N MET A 118 -18.52 -4.97 12.86
CA MET A 118 -18.10 -3.57 12.83
C MET A 118 -18.12 -2.93 14.22
N ALA A 119 -19.07 -3.33 15.10
CA ALA A 119 -19.10 -2.89 16.49
C ALA A 119 -17.84 -3.33 17.24
N ASN A 120 -17.48 -4.60 17.13
CA ASN A 120 -16.24 -5.11 17.74
C ASN A 120 -14.99 -4.37 17.22
N ARG A 121 -14.95 -4.12 15.92
CA ARG A 121 -13.85 -3.38 15.30
C ARG A 121 -13.81 -1.92 15.79
N ALA A 122 -14.96 -1.25 15.91
CA ALA A 122 -15.04 0.10 16.47
C ALA A 122 -14.49 0.16 17.91
N GLU A 123 -14.80 -0.85 18.74
CA GLU A 123 -14.29 -0.93 20.10
C GLU A 123 -12.76 -1.14 20.16
N VAL A 124 -12.21 -2.04 19.34
CA VAL A 124 -10.75 -2.20 19.22
C VAL A 124 -10.10 -0.87 18.83
N ASN A 125 -10.67 -0.16 17.85
CA ASN A 125 -10.15 1.14 17.40
C ASN A 125 -10.23 2.18 18.52
N ARG A 126 -11.38 2.29 19.22
CA ARG A 126 -11.57 3.22 20.33
C ARG A 126 -10.56 2.99 21.47
N LEU A 127 -10.31 1.72 21.82
CA LEU A 127 -9.33 1.35 22.84
C LEU A 127 -7.89 1.72 22.45
N ASN A 128 -7.61 1.84 21.14
CA ASN A 128 -6.32 2.29 20.61
C ASN A 128 -6.30 3.78 20.24
N GLY A 129 -7.32 4.56 20.62
CA GLY A 129 -7.40 6.00 20.37
C GLY A 129 -7.70 6.38 18.93
N ILE A 130 -8.27 5.47 18.14
CA ILE A 130 -8.58 5.66 16.72
C ILE A 130 -10.08 5.95 16.57
N ASP A 131 -10.42 7.07 15.93
CA ASP A 131 -11.79 7.46 15.68
C ASP A 131 -12.44 6.53 14.64
N SER A 132 -13.42 5.75 15.11
CA SER A 132 -14.24 4.84 14.32
C SER A 132 -15.64 4.76 14.95
N GLN A 133 -16.65 5.09 14.19
CA GLN A 133 -18.02 5.30 14.68
C GLN A 133 -18.99 4.38 13.93
N LEU A 134 -19.86 3.69 14.67
CA LEU A 134 -21.01 3.04 14.05
C LEU A 134 -22.05 4.13 13.71
N VAL A 135 -22.58 4.05 12.50
CA VAL A 135 -23.59 4.96 11.98
C VAL A 135 -24.76 4.16 11.41
N ASP A 136 -25.96 4.66 11.62
CA ASP A 136 -27.20 4.09 11.05
C ASP A 136 -27.40 4.54 9.57
N THR A 137 -28.42 3.97 8.91
CA THR A 137 -28.74 4.29 7.51
C THR A 137 -29.03 5.78 7.29
N ALA A 138 -29.68 6.46 8.25
CA ALA A 138 -29.97 7.89 8.14
C ALA A 138 -28.69 8.73 8.24
N GLN A 139 -27.74 8.31 9.05
CA GLN A 139 -26.42 8.93 9.14
C GLN A 139 -25.58 8.67 7.89
N VAL A 140 -25.62 7.44 7.35
CA VAL A 140 -24.99 7.11 6.06
C VAL A 140 -25.51 8.02 4.95
N ALA A 141 -26.84 8.21 4.84
CA ALA A 141 -27.46 9.09 3.85
C ALA A 141 -27.04 10.56 4.01
N ARG A 142 -26.75 11.02 5.24
CA ARG A 142 -26.19 12.37 5.47
C ARG A 142 -24.73 12.49 5.08
N LEU A 143 -23.92 11.47 5.33
CA LEU A 143 -22.48 11.44 5.00
C LEU A 143 -22.25 11.25 3.50
N CYS A 144 -23.14 10.56 2.82
CA CYS A 144 -23.10 10.34 1.37
C CYS A 144 -24.50 10.43 0.76
N PRO A 145 -25.01 11.64 0.50
CA PRO A 145 -26.38 11.84 -0.02
C PRO A 145 -26.65 11.18 -1.39
N GLN A 146 -25.59 10.87 -2.13
CA GLN A 146 -25.67 10.27 -3.45
C GLN A 146 -25.78 8.74 -3.42
N LEU A 147 -25.54 8.15 -2.25
CA LEU A 147 -25.60 6.69 -2.07
C LEU A 147 -27.06 6.23 -2.05
N ASN A 148 -27.37 5.18 -2.80
CA ASN A 148 -28.68 4.56 -2.78
C ASN A 148 -28.87 3.77 -1.48
N VAL A 149 -29.67 4.32 -0.56
CA VAL A 149 -30.02 3.71 0.72
C VAL A 149 -31.41 3.11 0.74
N SER A 150 -32.04 2.91 -0.43
CA SER A 150 -33.36 2.30 -0.54
C SER A 150 -33.38 0.91 0.10
N PRO A 151 -34.42 0.53 0.83
CA PRO A 151 -34.58 -0.84 1.34
C PRO A 151 -34.99 -1.85 0.25
N GLU A 152 -35.33 -1.36 -0.96
CA GLU A 152 -35.83 -2.18 -2.08
C GLU A 152 -34.74 -2.66 -3.02
N VAL A 153 -33.46 -2.55 -2.65
CA VAL A 153 -32.31 -3.04 -3.42
C VAL A 153 -31.94 -4.46 -3.00
N THR A 154 -31.08 -5.12 -3.79
CA THR A 154 -30.62 -6.48 -3.50
C THR A 154 -29.89 -6.58 -2.16
N TYR A 155 -29.08 -5.57 -1.84
CA TYR A 155 -28.28 -5.49 -0.60
C TYR A 155 -28.58 -4.19 0.15
N PRO A 156 -29.70 -4.10 0.92
CA PRO A 156 -30.04 -2.91 1.67
C PRO A 156 -28.93 -2.51 2.66
N ILE A 157 -28.65 -1.22 2.75
CA ILE A 157 -27.69 -0.69 3.71
C ILE A 157 -28.39 -0.48 5.04
N ILE A 158 -27.99 -1.20 6.09
CA ILE A 158 -28.56 -1.08 7.44
C ILE A 158 -27.72 -0.21 8.38
N GLY A 159 -26.52 0.17 7.95
CA GLY A 159 -25.58 1.03 8.68
C GLY A 159 -24.18 0.94 8.08
N ALA A 160 -23.23 1.53 8.77
CA ALA A 160 -21.83 1.50 8.38
C ALA A 160 -20.87 1.69 9.57
N LEU A 161 -19.60 1.39 9.34
CA LEU A 161 -18.51 1.87 10.17
C LEU A 161 -17.88 3.09 9.48
N TYR A 162 -18.02 4.25 10.12
CA TYR A 162 -17.44 5.51 9.67
C TYR A 162 -16.09 5.76 10.34
N HIS A 163 -15.07 6.09 9.56
CA HIS A 163 -13.72 6.40 10.00
C HIS A 163 -13.30 7.77 9.47
N PRO A 164 -13.50 8.86 10.25
CA PRO A 164 -13.22 10.23 9.82
C PRO A 164 -11.77 10.47 9.36
N PRO A 165 -10.71 9.89 10.00
CA PRO A 165 -9.33 10.08 9.55
C PRO A 165 -8.99 9.42 8.22
N GLY A 166 -9.87 8.56 7.69
CA GLY A 166 -9.68 7.92 6.40
C GLY A 166 -9.78 8.90 5.23
N GLY A 167 -9.27 8.50 4.07
CA GLY A 167 -9.30 9.36 2.90
C GLY A 167 -8.54 8.81 1.71
N ILE A 168 -8.16 9.70 0.81
CA ILE A 168 -7.42 9.40 -0.41
C ILE A 168 -6.17 10.27 -0.53
N ILE A 169 -5.18 9.79 -1.27
CA ILE A 169 -3.93 10.48 -1.54
C ILE A 169 -3.48 10.22 -2.99
N ARG A 170 -2.49 10.93 -3.50
CA ARG A 170 -1.93 10.67 -4.82
C ARG A 170 -0.72 9.75 -4.74
N HIS A 171 -0.81 8.57 -5.34
CA HIS A 171 0.25 7.56 -5.30
C HIS A 171 1.54 8.01 -5.98
N ASP A 172 1.43 8.70 -7.11
CA ASP A 172 2.55 9.27 -7.83
C ASP A 172 3.26 10.36 -7.00
N ALA A 173 2.49 11.24 -6.35
CA ALA A 173 3.03 12.28 -5.48
C ALA A 173 3.83 11.68 -4.30
N VAL A 174 3.33 10.61 -3.69
CA VAL A 174 4.04 9.90 -2.59
C VAL A 174 5.36 9.31 -3.10
N VAL A 175 5.33 8.59 -4.22
CA VAL A 175 6.53 7.97 -4.82
C VAL A 175 7.57 9.04 -5.20
N TRP A 176 7.14 10.10 -5.87
CA TRP A 176 8.05 11.17 -6.30
C TRP A 176 8.56 12.02 -5.15
N GLY A 177 7.72 12.29 -4.16
CA GLY A 177 8.11 13.01 -2.96
C GLY A 177 9.22 12.28 -2.20
N TYR A 178 9.05 10.97 -1.97
CA TYR A 178 10.10 10.15 -1.35
C TYR A 178 11.35 10.04 -2.21
N ALA A 179 11.23 9.84 -3.54
CA ALA A 179 12.39 9.83 -4.43
C ALA A 179 13.18 11.13 -4.38
N ARG A 180 12.47 12.28 -4.39
CA ARG A 180 13.08 13.61 -4.24
C ARG A 180 13.76 13.78 -2.88
N GLY A 181 13.11 13.35 -1.81
CA GLY A 181 13.67 13.39 -0.46
C GLY A 181 14.91 12.51 -0.31
N ALA A 182 14.88 11.30 -0.86
CA ALA A 182 16.00 10.36 -0.85
C ALA A 182 17.19 10.90 -1.68
N ASP A 183 16.95 11.43 -2.88
CA ASP A 183 18.01 12.05 -3.71
C ASP A 183 18.67 13.24 -3.02
N ARG A 184 17.87 14.11 -2.35
CA ARG A 184 18.40 15.21 -1.53
C ARG A 184 19.30 14.74 -0.38
N ALA A 185 19.00 13.58 0.19
CA ALA A 185 19.79 12.95 1.23
C ALA A 185 21.03 12.19 0.70
N GLY A 186 21.20 12.16 -0.62
CA GLY A 186 22.36 11.54 -1.29
C GLY A 186 22.19 10.06 -1.65
N VAL A 187 20.97 9.52 -1.55
CA VAL A 187 20.65 8.16 -2.01
C VAL A 187 20.71 8.10 -3.54
N GLU A 188 21.25 7.01 -4.07
CA GLU A 188 21.28 6.76 -5.51
C GLU A 188 20.07 5.92 -5.94
N ILE A 189 19.30 6.39 -6.91
CA ILE A 189 18.13 5.70 -7.43
C ILE A 189 18.45 5.25 -8.85
N HIS A 190 18.38 3.93 -9.07
CA HIS A 190 18.74 3.27 -10.33
C HIS A 190 17.52 2.56 -10.92
N PRO A 191 16.71 3.23 -11.75
CA PRO A 191 15.64 2.58 -12.52
C PRO A 191 16.25 1.67 -13.60
N TYR A 192 15.43 0.77 -14.12
CA TYR A 192 15.81 -0.21 -15.14
C TYR A 192 17.01 -1.07 -14.73
N THR A 193 17.11 -1.33 -13.41
CA THR A 193 18.16 -2.15 -12.81
C THR A 193 17.49 -3.32 -12.09
N GLU A 194 17.43 -4.46 -12.79
CA GLU A 194 16.80 -5.67 -12.28
C GLU A 194 17.80 -6.50 -11.49
N VAL A 195 17.41 -6.89 -10.27
CA VAL A 195 18.18 -7.84 -9.46
C VAL A 195 17.90 -9.26 -9.97
N THR A 196 18.95 -9.96 -10.36
CA THR A 196 18.88 -11.30 -10.97
C THR A 196 19.48 -12.39 -10.08
N GLY A 197 20.16 -12.02 -9.00
CA GLY A 197 20.75 -12.96 -8.04
C GLY A 197 21.24 -12.28 -6.77
N LEU A 198 21.34 -13.07 -5.70
CA LEU A 198 21.91 -12.66 -4.42
C LEU A 198 23.01 -13.67 -4.04
N GLU A 199 24.26 -13.19 -3.97
CA GLU A 199 25.40 -14.01 -3.54
C GLU A 199 25.41 -14.10 -2.01
N ARG A 200 25.47 -15.31 -1.51
CA ARG A 200 25.46 -15.58 -0.07
C ARG A 200 26.74 -16.30 0.36
N ALA A 201 27.36 -15.84 1.43
CA ALA A 201 28.47 -16.52 2.12
C ALA A 201 28.04 -16.76 3.58
N GLY A 202 27.80 -18.03 3.92
CA GLY A 202 27.20 -18.39 5.22
C GLY A 202 25.81 -17.79 5.39
N GLU A 203 25.62 -17.03 6.46
CA GLU A 203 24.36 -16.40 6.84
C GLU A 203 24.26 -14.93 6.37
N ARG A 204 25.11 -14.49 5.44
CA ARG A 204 25.12 -13.11 4.95
C ARG A 204 25.08 -13.05 3.43
N ILE A 205 24.35 -12.06 2.90
CA ILE A 205 24.48 -11.65 1.50
C ILE A 205 25.74 -10.80 1.37
N THR A 206 26.59 -11.13 0.41
CA THR A 206 27.83 -10.42 0.11
C THR A 206 27.72 -9.54 -1.12
N ALA A 207 26.88 -9.93 -2.08
CA ALA A 207 26.67 -9.13 -3.29
C ALA A 207 25.28 -9.35 -3.89
N VAL A 208 24.87 -8.35 -4.67
CA VAL A 208 23.64 -8.32 -5.48
C VAL A 208 24.04 -8.37 -6.95
N GLN A 209 23.56 -9.38 -7.68
CA GLN A 209 23.70 -9.49 -9.12
C GLN A 209 22.57 -8.73 -9.81
N THR A 210 22.93 -7.95 -10.82
CA THR A 210 21.94 -7.18 -11.59
C THR A 210 22.17 -7.34 -13.09
N ASN A 211 21.19 -6.98 -13.90
CA ASN A 211 21.34 -6.85 -15.36
C ASN A 211 22.36 -5.78 -15.78
N ARG A 212 22.92 -5.02 -14.82
CA ARG A 212 23.90 -3.94 -15.05
C ARG A 212 25.25 -4.19 -14.35
N GLY A 213 25.43 -5.37 -13.78
CA GLY A 213 26.67 -5.78 -13.11
C GLY A 213 26.45 -6.22 -11.66
N ARG A 214 27.54 -6.60 -11.04
CA ARG A 214 27.62 -7.08 -9.65
C ARG A 214 27.94 -5.92 -8.71
N ILE A 215 27.26 -5.88 -7.56
CA ILE A 215 27.42 -4.85 -6.52
C ILE A 215 27.64 -5.54 -5.16
N GLU A 216 28.64 -5.17 -4.41
CA GLU A 216 28.78 -5.59 -3.02
C GLU A 216 27.80 -4.85 -2.13
N ALA A 217 27.22 -5.52 -1.13
CA ALA A 217 26.18 -4.96 -0.27
C ALA A 217 26.46 -5.27 1.21
N GLY A 218 26.48 -4.21 2.03
CA GLY A 218 26.55 -4.34 3.48
C GLY A 218 25.24 -4.84 4.08
N GLN A 219 24.13 -4.22 3.71
CA GLN A 219 22.75 -4.57 4.07
C GLN A 219 21.89 -4.63 2.82
N VAL A 220 20.90 -5.50 2.79
CA VAL A 220 19.95 -5.64 1.68
C VAL A 220 18.52 -5.57 2.22
N VAL A 221 17.69 -4.74 1.58
CA VAL A 221 16.25 -4.62 1.90
C VAL A 221 15.45 -5.01 0.67
N SER A 222 14.57 -6.01 0.79
CA SER A 222 13.60 -6.35 -0.25
C SER A 222 12.26 -5.66 0.01
N ALA A 223 11.81 -4.84 -0.95
CA ALA A 223 10.53 -4.12 -0.93
C ALA A 223 9.84 -4.28 -2.30
N THR A 224 9.65 -5.53 -2.72
CA THR A 224 9.31 -5.91 -4.10
C THR A 224 7.84 -6.30 -4.30
N ALA A 225 6.99 -6.11 -3.27
CA ALA A 225 5.55 -6.37 -3.31
C ALA A 225 5.23 -7.76 -3.91
N GLY A 226 4.37 -7.87 -4.90
CA GLY A 226 3.98 -9.16 -5.49
C GLY A 226 5.12 -10.02 -6.06
N TRP A 227 6.35 -9.51 -6.16
CA TRP A 227 7.54 -10.30 -6.53
C TRP A 227 8.39 -10.70 -5.33
N SER A 228 7.90 -10.47 -4.09
CA SER A 228 8.69 -10.72 -2.87
C SER A 228 9.15 -12.17 -2.75
N SER A 229 8.30 -13.16 -3.04
CA SER A 229 8.69 -14.57 -3.02
C SER A 229 9.86 -14.84 -3.98
N ILE A 230 9.78 -14.34 -5.22
CA ILE A 230 10.83 -14.55 -6.23
C ILE A 230 12.17 -13.95 -5.79
N VAL A 231 12.15 -12.73 -5.24
CA VAL A 231 13.38 -12.06 -4.80
C VAL A 231 13.94 -12.71 -3.53
N CYS A 232 13.07 -13.11 -2.60
CA CYS A 232 13.52 -13.80 -1.39
C CYS A 232 14.07 -15.21 -1.67
N ASP A 233 13.53 -15.91 -2.68
CA ASP A 233 14.07 -17.19 -3.15
C ASP A 233 15.52 -17.07 -3.66
N LEU A 234 15.90 -15.92 -4.24
CA LEU A 234 17.30 -15.67 -4.61
C LEU A 234 18.24 -15.65 -3.40
N ALA A 235 17.72 -15.27 -2.22
CA ALA A 235 18.44 -15.32 -0.94
C ALA A 235 18.26 -16.68 -0.22
N ARG A 236 17.48 -17.61 -0.78
CA ARG A 236 17.05 -18.86 -0.14
C ARG A 236 16.27 -18.61 1.16
N VAL A 237 15.42 -17.60 1.17
CA VAL A 237 14.51 -17.24 2.25
C VAL A 237 13.09 -17.48 1.77
N PRO A 238 12.49 -18.66 2.04
CA PRO A 238 11.12 -18.92 1.62
C PRO A 238 10.14 -18.08 2.41
N LEU A 239 9.20 -17.45 1.71
CA LEU A 239 8.13 -16.68 2.34
C LEU A 239 6.79 -17.43 2.19
N PRO A 240 5.95 -17.51 3.24
CA PRO A 240 4.61 -18.10 3.17
C PRO A 240 3.64 -17.12 2.48
N ILE A 241 3.89 -16.84 1.21
CA ILE A 241 3.15 -15.83 0.43
C ILE A 241 2.62 -16.46 -0.85
N THR A 242 1.37 -16.13 -1.19
CA THR A 242 0.80 -16.34 -2.51
C THR A 242 0.55 -15.02 -3.21
N THR A 243 0.82 -14.95 -4.52
CA THR A 243 0.62 -13.73 -5.30
C THR A 243 -0.65 -13.82 -6.13
N HIS A 244 -1.54 -12.87 -5.92
CA HIS A 244 -2.84 -12.75 -6.56
C HIS A 244 -2.97 -11.42 -7.30
N VAL A 245 -4.07 -11.25 -8.01
CA VAL A 245 -4.37 -10.02 -8.75
C VAL A 245 -5.57 -9.30 -8.13
N LEU A 246 -5.45 -7.98 -8.02
CA LEU A 246 -6.55 -7.08 -7.70
C LEU A 246 -6.76 -6.14 -8.87
N GLN A 247 -7.98 -6.07 -9.37
CA GLN A 247 -8.35 -5.24 -10.49
C GLN A 247 -9.02 -3.94 -10.05
N ALA A 248 -8.81 -2.89 -10.82
CA ALA A 248 -9.44 -1.59 -10.65
C ALA A 248 -9.72 -0.93 -11.99
N CYS A 249 -10.61 0.05 -11.99
CA CYS A 249 -10.87 0.90 -13.14
C CYS A 249 -11.07 2.35 -12.73
N VAL A 250 -11.07 3.24 -13.73
CA VAL A 250 -11.28 4.67 -13.55
C VAL A 250 -12.22 5.17 -14.63
N THR A 251 -13.15 6.09 -14.23
CA THR A 251 -14.07 6.75 -15.14
C THR A 251 -13.46 7.99 -15.77
N GLU A 252 -14.14 8.57 -16.75
CA GLU A 252 -13.95 9.96 -17.13
C GLU A 252 -14.22 10.89 -15.94
N PRO A 253 -13.60 12.10 -15.91
CA PRO A 253 -13.90 13.08 -14.87
C PRO A 253 -15.35 13.54 -14.93
N VAL A 254 -15.99 13.57 -13.78
CA VAL A 254 -17.33 14.16 -13.62
C VAL A 254 -17.27 15.24 -12.53
N LYS A 255 -18.34 16.01 -12.37
CA LYS A 255 -18.44 16.98 -11.27
C LYS A 255 -18.26 16.31 -9.91
N PRO A 256 -17.76 17.01 -8.88
CA PRO A 256 -17.70 16.47 -7.52
C PRO A 256 -19.06 15.92 -7.08
N LEU A 257 -19.07 14.66 -6.69
CA LEU A 257 -20.26 13.90 -6.33
C LEU A 257 -20.05 13.11 -5.04
N LEU A 258 -18.83 12.64 -4.79
CA LEU A 258 -18.52 11.72 -3.70
C LEU A 258 -17.40 12.31 -2.82
N ASP A 259 -17.77 12.75 -1.61
CA ASP A 259 -16.87 13.38 -0.65
C ASP A 259 -16.39 12.41 0.45
N VAL A 260 -16.61 11.09 0.27
CA VAL A 260 -16.21 10.06 1.22
C VAL A 260 -15.84 8.78 0.48
N VAL A 261 -14.88 8.02 1.02
CA VAL A 261 -14.57 6.69 0.47
C VAL A 261 -15.64 5.70 0.89
N ILE A 262 -16.21 4.95 -0.06
CA ILE A 262 -17.19 3.90 0.19
C ILE A 262 -16.57 2.53 -0.05
N VAL A 263 -16.82 1.60 0.88
CA VAL A 263 -16.46 0.20 0.76
C VAL A 263 -17.63 -0.68 1.16
N SER A 264 -17.97 -1.64 0.31
CA SER A 264 -18.94 -2.71 0.62
C SER A 264 -18.28 -4.06 0.38
N SER A 265 -18.02 -4.80 1.45
CA SER A 265 -17.49 -6.15 1.34
C SER A 265 -18.52 -7.13 0.76
N GLN A 266 -19.81 -6.97 1.10
CA GLN A 266 -20.90 -7.80 0.58
C GLN A 266 -21.07 -7.70 -0.95
N MET A 267 -20.80 -6.51 -1.49
CA MET A 267 -20.90 -6.24 -2.92
C MET A 267 -19.54 -6.26 -3.61
N HIS A 268 -18.47 -6.55 -2.88
CA HIS A 268 -17.10 -6.54 -3.39
C HIS A 268 -16.75 -5.24 -4.13
N VAL A 269 -17.12 -4.09 -3.55
CA VAL A 269 -16.90 -2.76 -4.16
C VAL A 269 -16.16 -1.86 -3.20
N TYR A 270 -15.18 -1.15 -3.72
CA TYR A 270 -14.69 0.07 -3.14
C TYR A 270 -14.67 1.17 -4.20
N ILE A 271 -15.05 2.37 -3.81
CA ILE A 271 -15.16 3.53 -4.70
C ILE A 271 -14.76 4.82 -3.98
N SER A 272 -14.02 5.66 -4.68
CA SER A 272 -13.68 7.00 -4.26
C SER A 272 -13.67 7.94 -5.48
N GLN A 273 -13.80 9.23 -5.27
CA GLN A 273 -13.64 10.22 -6.32
C GLN A 273 -12.34 10.98 -6.14
N SER A 274 -11.56 11.11 -7.22
CA SER A 274 -10.30 11.85 -7.21
C SER A 274 -10.53 13.36 -7.17
N ASP A 275 -9.51 14.11 -6.83
CA ASP A 275 -9.46 15.58 -6.87
C ASP A 275 -9.74 16.16 -8.26
N ARG A 276 -9.57 15.36 -9.32
CA ARG A 276 -9.86 15.75 -10.71
C ARG A 276 -11.22 15.30 -11.22
N GLY A 277 -11.98 14.59 -10.38
CA GLY A 277 -13.36 14.19 -10.67
C GLY A 277 -13.53 12.75 -11.16
N GLU A 278 -12.44 11.99 -11.43
CA GLU A 278 -12.57 10.59 -11.82
C GLU A 278 -13.02 9.72 -10.65
N PHE A 279 -13.93 8.78 -10.87
CA PHE A 279 -14.21 7.71 -9.93
C PHE A 279 -13.15 6.60 -10.09
N VAL A 280 -12.48 6.28 -9.01
CA VAL A 280 -11.55 5.15 -8.90
C VAL A 280 -12.27 4.04 -8.16
N MET A 281 -12.45 2.90 -8.83
CA MET A 281 -13.26 1.79 -8.35
C MET A 281 -12.51 0.47 -8.48
N GLY A 282 -12.80 -0.46 -7.61
CA GLY A 282 -12.28 -1.81 -7.70
C GLY A 282 -13.12 -2.81 -6.91
N SER A 283 -12.72 -4.08 -7.00
CA SER A 283 -13.42 -5.19 -6.45
C SER A 283 -12.52 -6.00 -5.50
N GLU A 284 -12.81 -7.27 -5.32
CA GLU A 284 -12.05 -8.19 -4.49
C GLU A 284 -10.79 -8.72 -5.17
N ILE A 285 -9.97 -9.44 -4.40
CA ILE A 285 -8.78 -10.13 -4.90
C ILE A 285 -9.23 -11.37 -5.67
N GLU A 286 -8.64 -11.59 -6.85
CA GLU A 286 -8.87 -12.80 -7.64
C GLU A 286 -8.44 -14.07 -6.87
N PRO A 287 -9.23 -15.13 -6.85
CA PRO A 287 -8.96 -16.29 -6.01
C PRO A 287 -7.76 -17.15 -6.49
N TRP A 288 -7.32 -16.99 -7.73
CA TRP A 288 -6.20 -17.74 -8.30
C TRP A 288 -4.89 -16.97 -8.26
N THR A 289 -3.80 -17.69 -8.13
CA THR A 289 -2.45 -17.12 -8.15
C THR A 289 -2.02 -16.83 -9.60
N THR A 290 -1.52 -15.62 -9.83
CA THR A 290 -1.03 -15.20 -11.15
C THR A 290 -0.19 -13.93 -11.05
N TYR A 291 0.70 -13.74 -12.05
CA TYR A 291 1.44 -12.50 -12.27
C TYR A 291 0.89 -11.65 -13.44
N ARG A 292 -0.28 -12.00 -13.94
CA ARG A 292 -0.92 -11.30 -15.07
C ARG A 292 -1.56 -9.99 -14.60
N MET A 293 -0.99 -8.86 -14.97
CA MET A 293 -1.47 -7.52 -14.57
C MET A 293 -2.40 -6.90 -15.65
N GLN A 294 -3.46 -7.59 -16.01
CA GLN A 294 -4.44 -7.14 -17.00
C GLN A 294 -5.85 -7.21 -16.43
N GLY A 295 -6.66 -6.18 -16.73
CA GLY A 295 -8.09 -6.20 -16.42
C GLY A 295 -8.87 -7.18 -17.29
N THR A 296 -9.99 -7.67 -16.77
CA THR A 296 -10.89 -8.63 -17.44
C THR A 296 -12.26 -8.02 -17.67
N LEU A 297 -12.98 -8.51 -18.67
CA LEU A 297 -14.36 -8.06 -18.91
C LEU A 297 -15.30 -8.48 -17.78
N ASN A 298 -15.11 -9.69 -17.23
CA ASN A 298 -15.93 -10.20 -16.13
C ASN A 298 -15.85 -9.26 -14.92
N PHE A 299 -14.63 -8.84 -14.55
CA PHE A 299 -14.45 -7.84 -13.50
C PHE A 299 -15.26 -6.57 -13.75
N LEU A 300 -15.21 -6.02 -14.97
CA LEU A 300 -15.94 -4.80 -15.31
C LEU A 300 -17.46 -5.00 -15.25
N GLN A 301 -17.97 -6.14 -15.68
CA GLN A 301 -19.41 -6.47 -15.66
C GLN A 301 -19.93 -6.57 -14.21
N ASP A 302 -19.21 -7.33 -13.36
CA ASP A 302 -19.61 -7.54 -11.95
C ASP A 302 -19.51 -6.24 -11.15
N LEU A 303 -18.39 -5.52 -11.29
CA LEU A 303 -18.20 -4.24 -10.64
C LEU A 303 -19.27 -3.22 -11.06
N SER A 304 -19.56 -3.09 -12.35
CA SER A 304 -20.54 -2.13 -12.86
C SER A 304 -21.93 -2.41 -12.31
N ARG A 305 -22.36 -3.67 -12.23
CA ARG A 305 -23.65 -4.05 -11.65
C ARG A 305 -23.78 -3.60 -10.20
N HIS A 306 -22.76 -3.86 -9.39
CA HIS A 306 -22.76 -3.49 -7.97
C HIS A 306 -22.62 -1.97 -7.75
N VAL A 307 -21.77 -1.32 -8.55
CA VAL A 307 -21.63 0.15 -8.47
C VAL A 307 -22.93 0.86 -8.85
N LEU A 308 -23.66 0.39 -9.86
CA LEU A 308 -24.93 0.99 -10.27
C LEU A 308 -26.07 0.75 -9.26
N GLU A 309 -26.01 -0.31 -8.46
CA GLU A 309 -26.92 -0.50 -7.34
C GLU A 309 -26.66 0.53 -6.23
N LEU A 310 -25.39 0.83 -5.94
CA LEU A 310 -24.99 1.83 -4.95
C LEU A 310 -25.15 3.28 -5.45
N PHE A 311 -24.85 3.51 -6.72
CA PHE A 311 -24.83 4.84 -7.37
C PHE A 311 -25.51 4.80 -8.75
N PRO A 312 -26.86 4.75 -8.82
CA PRO A 312 -27.59 4.68 -10.09
C PRO A 312 -27.26 5.82 -11.06
N GLN A 313 -26.92 7.00 -10.53
CA GLN A 313 -26.56 8.18 -11.32
C GLN A 313 -25.26 8.03 -12.13
N LEU A 314 -24.50 6.97 -11.91
CA LEU A 314 -23.30 6.65 -12.71
C LEU A 314 -23.59 5.82 -13.97
N GLU A 315 -24.84 5.54 -14.30
CA GLU A 315 -25.25 4.72 -15.46
C GLU A 315 -24.67 5.20 -16.82
N HIS A 316 -24.42 6.50 -16.93
CA HIS A 316 -23.86 7.10 -18.14
C HIS A 316 -22.35 7.40 -18.07
N ALA A 317 -21.70 7.10 -16.93
CA ALA A 317 -20.27 7.34 -16.77
C ALA A 317 -19.44 6.40 -17.66
N ARG A 318 -18.46 6.96 -18.38
CA ARG A 318 -17.60 6.18 -19.26
C ARG A 318 -16.34 5.72 -18.54
N LEU A 319 -15.98 4.46 -18.73
CA LEU A 319 -14.71 3.93 -18.25
C LEU A 319 -13.57 4.37 -19.17
N LEU A 320 -12.55 5.00 -18.61
CA LEU A 320 -11.34 5.38 -19.34
C LEU A 320 -10.32 4.26 -19.39
N ARG A 321 -10.14 3.54 -18.29
CA ARG A 321 -9.12 2.50 -18.15
C ARG A 321 -9.46 1.50 -17.05
N ALA A 322 -9.12 0.24 -17.31
CA ALA A 322 -8.99 -0.80 -16.30
C ALA A 322 -7.53 -1.28 -16.22
N TRP A 323 -7.11 -1.69 -15.03
CA TRP A 323 -5.78 -2.24 -14.78
C TRP A 323 -5.83 -3.27 -13.66
N ALA A 324 -4.72 -3.96 -13.45
CA ALA A 324 -4.56 -4.89 -12.36
C ALA A 324 -3.21 -4.70 -11.65
N GLY A 325 -3.18 -4.93 -10.36
CA GLY A 325 -1.99 -4.92 -9.52
C GLY A 325 -1.80 -6.27 -8.84
N LEU A 326 -0.57 -6.60 -8.48
CA LEU A 326 -0.25 -7.81 -7.74
C LEU A 326 -0.42 -7.56 -6.24
N CYS A 327 -1.06 -8.49 -5.57
CA CYS A 327 -1.25 -8.56 -4.12
C CYS A 327 -0.54 -9.81 -3.59
N ASP A 328 0.40 -9.62 -2.71
CA ASP A 328 1.13 -10.68 -2.00
C ASP A 328 0.42 -10.97 -0.68
N LEU A 329 -0.20 -12.16 -0.58
CA LEU A 329 -1.02 -12.57 0.57
C LEU A 329 -0.26 -13.54 1.47
N THR A 330 -0.30 -13.28 2.76
CA THR A 330 0.13 -14.17 3.83
C THR A 330 -1.04 -14.99 4.37
N PRO A 331 -0.81 -16.11 5.07
CA PRO A 331 -1.88 -16.92 5.64
C PRO A 331 -2.74 -16.20 6.67
N ASP A 332 -2.18 -15.21 7.39
CA ASP A 332 -2.88 -14.42 8.42
C ASP A 332 -3.30 -13.02 7.94
N TYR A 333 -3.11 -12.72 6.65
CA TYR A 333 -3.42 -11.42 6.04
C TYR A 333 -2.69 -10.23 6.67
N SER A 334 -1.62 -10.47 7.42
CA SER A 334 -0.74 -9.43 7.96
C SER A 334 0.62 -9.43 7.27
N PRO A 335 1.27 -8.27 7.13
CA PRO A 335 2.54 -8.19 6.41
C PRO A 335 3.67 -8.94 7.12
N ILE A 336 4.71 -9.25 6.36
CA ILE A 336 6.01 -9.67 6.87
C ILE A 336 6.94 -8.46 6.81
N LEU A 337 7.43 -8.02 7.95
CA LEU A 337 8.24 -6.81 8.05
C LEU A 337 9.37 -6.97 9.04
N GLY A 338 10.62 -6.83 8.57
CA GLY A 338 11.77 -6.86 9.43
C GLY A 338 12.86 -7.83 8.97
N ARG A 339 13.41 -8.58 9.91
CA ARG A 339 14.53 -9.51 9.70
C ARG A 339 14.10 -10.79 9.01
N THR A 340 15.10 -11.49 8.49
CA THR A 340 15.02 -12.89 8.07
C THR A 340 16.11 -13.68 8.79
N GLU A 341 16.20 -14.98 8.52
CA GLU A 341 17.30 -15.83 8.98
C GLU A 341 18.66 -15.45 8.36
N VAL A 342 18.65 -14.61 7.31
CA VAL A 342 19.88 -14.05 6.73
C VAL A 342 20.18 -12.72 7.42
N GLU A 343 21.31 -12.65 8.14
CA GLU A 343 21.64 -11.57 9.09
C GLU A 343 21.47 -10.14 8.55
N ASN A 344 21.84 -9.92 7.29
CA ASN A 344 21.83 -8.61 6.65
C ASN A 344 20.76 -8.48 5.55
N PHE A 345 19.75 -9.35 5.58
CA PHE A 345 18.62 -9.30 4.64
C PHE A 345 17.30 -9.01 5.36
N HIS A 346 16.67 -7.92 4.99
CA HIS A 346 15.43 -7.43 5.58
C HIS A 346 14.33 -7.42 4.55
N VAL A 347 13.10 -7.68 4.96
CA VAL A 347 11.96 -7.81 4.05
C VAL A 347 10.81 -6.89 4.41
N SER A 348 10.10 -6.45 3.38
CA SER A 348 8.81 -5.80 3.44
C SER A 348 7.90 -6.46 2.40
N ALA A 349 7.08 -7.41 2.84
CA ALA A 349 6.33 -8.33 1.98
C ALA A 349 4.97 -8.70 2.58
N GLY A 350 4.11 -9.40 1.82
CA GLY A 350 2.84 -9.93 2.30
C GLY A 350 1.79 -8.86 2.59
N TRP A 351 1.78 -7.78 1.84
CA TRP A 351 0.96 -6.59 2.12
C TRP A 351 -0.48 -6.70 1.66
N GLY A 352 -0.81 -7.65 0.80
CA GLY A 352 -2.16 -7.78 0.24
C GLY A 352 -2.67 -6.45 -0.32
N THR A 353 -3.79 -5.96 0.21
CA THR A 353 -4.39 -4.68 -0.17
C THR A 353 -3.96 -3.50 0.71
N TYR A 354 -3.06 -3.71 1.67
CA TYR A 354 -2.74 -2.72 2.71
C TYR A 354 -1.45 -1.95 2.49
N GLY A 355 -0.61 -2.37 1.55
CA GLY A 355 0.78 -1.92 1.44
C GLY A 355 0.95 -0.42 1.29
N PHE A 356 0.26 0.20 0.36
CA PHE A 356 0.48 1.62 0.07
C PHE A 356 0.24 2.53 1.27
N LYS A 357 -0.81 2.27 2.04
CA LYS A 357 -1.13 3.06 3.23
C LYS A 357 -0.13 2.89 4.39
N ALA A 358 0.73 1.88 4.32
CA ALA A 358 1.80 1.63 5.28
C ALA A 358 3.14 2.28 4.90
N ALA A 359 3.27 2.88 3.70
CA ALA A 359 4.57 3.28 3.17
C ALA A 359 5.40 4.18 4.11
N PRO A 360 4.87 5.22 4.76
CA PRO A 360 5.66 6.04 5.67
C PRO A 360 6.20 5.27 6.87
N ILE A 361 5.34 4.49 7.53
CA ILE A 361 5.72 3.77 8.74
C ILE A 361 6.67 2.60 8.44
N VAL A 362 6.50 1.92 7.31
CA VAL A 362 7.45 0.92 6.81
C VAL A 362 8.81 1.55 6.59
N GLY A 363 8.85 2.67 5.89
CA GLY A 363 10.09 3.38 5.64
C GLY A 363 10.81 3.78 6.93
N ALA A 364 10.09 4.37 7.87
CA ALA A 364 10.65 4.83 9.14
C ALA A 364 11.19 3.66 10.00
N THR A 365 10.41 2.57 10.11
CA THR A 365 10.76 1.42 10.96
C THR A 365 11.85 0.53 10.35
N LEU A 366 11.83 0.28 9.03
CA LEU A 366 12.91 -0.44 8.35
C LEU A 366 14.22 0.36 8.37
N ALA A 367 14.15 1.68 8.16
CA ALA A 367 15.34 2.52 8.26
C ALA A 367 15.94 2.50 9.67
N GLU A 368 15.10 2.46 10.71
CA GLU A 368 15.57 2.30 12.08
C GLU A 368 16.24 0.94 12.30
N LEU A 369 15.57 -0.14 11.89
CA LEU A 369 16.12 -1.49 11.99
C LEU A 369 17.49 -1.61 11.30
N VAL A 370 17.59 -1.15 10.05
CA VAL A 370 18.82 -1.22 9.25
C VAL A 370 19.93 -0.37 9.84
N ALA A 371 19.63 0.85 10.30
CA ALA A 371 20.62 1.77 10.82
C ALA A 371 21.12 1.41 12.23
N THR A 372 20.26 0.83 13.07
CA THR A 372 20.59 0.59 14.50
C THR A 372 20.77 -0.88 14.85
N GLY A 373 20.31 -1.79 14.00
CA GLY A 373 20.22 -3.21 14.30
C GLY A 373 19.16 -3.57 15.36
N ARG A 374 18.26 -2.66 15.74
CA ARG A 374 17.18 -2.90 16.72
C ARG A 374 15.85 -2.98 15.99
N THR A 375 15.09 -4.04 16.26
CA THR A 375 13.72 -4.17 15.76
C THR A 375 12.80 -3.21 16.52
N PRO A 376 12.18 -2.22 15.86
CA PRO A 376 11.18 -1.37 16.50
C PRO A 376 10.01 -2.19 17.03
N GLU A 377 9.50 -1.84 18.22
CA GLU A 377 8.39 -2.56 18.87
C GLU A 377 7.14 -2.63 17.98
N LEU A 378 6.87 -1.58 17.22
CA LEU A 378 5.71 -1.47 16.35
C LEU A 378 5.68 -2.52 15.22
N ILE A 379 6.83 -3.02 14.78
CA ILE A 379 6.93 -4.03 13.72
C ILE A 379 7.22 -5.44 14.24
N ALA A 380 7.55 -5.58 15.51
CA ALA A 380 7.87 -6.88 16.10
C ALA A 380 6.76 -7.94 15.91
N PRO A 381 5.45 -7.61 15.99
CA PRO A 381 4.38 -8.58 15.72
C PRO A 381 4.36 -9.11 14.29
N PHE A 382 4.94 -8.38 13.33
CA PHE A 382 4.94 -8.71 11.91
C PHE A 382 6.21 -9.44 11.44
N ALA A 383 7.00 -9.95 12.38
CA ALA A 383 8.20 -10.73 12.08
C ALA A 383 7.85 -12.03 11.33
N LEU A 384 8.78 -12.51 10.46
CA LEU A 384 8.61 -13.74 9.70
C LEU A 384 8.45 -14.96 10.61
N GLU A 385 9.15 -14.97 11.73
CA GLU A 385 9.19 -16.05 12.72
C GLU A 385 7.81 -16.38 13.30
N ARG A 386 6.85 -15.43 13.28
CA ARG A 386 5.49 -15.64 13.81
C ARG A 386 4.76 -16.84 13.19
N PHE A 387 5.09 -17.19 11.93
CA PHE A 387 4.52 -18.34 11.24
C PHE A 387 5.05 -19.69 11.74
N TYR A 388 6.22 -19.69 12.35
CA TYR A 388 6.85 -20.89 12.93
C TYR A 388 6.58 -21.02 14.44
N GLU A 389 6.13 -19.94 15.07
CA GLU A 389 5.91 -19.84 16.52
C GLU A 389 4.42 -19.75 16.90
N ASP A 390 3.53 -19.94 15.94
CA ASP A 390 2.07 -19.90 16.12
C ASP A 390 1.54 -18.58 16.71
N ARG A 391 2.23 -17.46 16.43
CA ARG A 391 1.90 -16.10 16.88
C ARG A 391 1.28 -15.26 15.79
N LEU A 392 0.26 -15.79 15.10
CA LEU A 392 -0.37 -15.15 13.96
C LEU A 392 -1.09 -13.85 14.33
N VAL A 393 -1.02 -12.86 13.46
CA VAL A 393 -1.76 -11.59 13.56
C VAL A 393 -2.85 -11.60 12.48
N SER A 394 -4.02 -12.17 12.81
CA SER A 394 -5.08 -12.41 11.83
C SER A 394 -5.85 -11.13 11.48
N GLU A 395 -5.35 -10.37 10.52
CA GLU A 395 -5.96 -9.12 10.06
C GLU A 395 -6.89 -9.35 8.85
N LEU A 396 -8.11 -9.79 9.13
CA LEU A 396 -9.15 -10.03 8.13
C LEU A 396 -9.98 -8.78 7.76
N ALA A 397 -9.47 -7.57 8.03
CA ALA A 397 -10.13 -6.33 7.66
C ALA A 397 -9.85 -5.89 6.22
N ALA A 398 -9.19 -6.72 5.41
CA ALA A 398 -9.08 -6.48 3.98
C ALA A 398 -10.48 -6.40 3.40
N ALA A 399 -10.78 -5.32 2.70
CA ALA A 399 -12.09 -5.13 2.07
C ALA A 399 -12.45 -6.25 1.09
N ALA A 400 -11.45 -6.97 0.62
CA ALA A 400 -11.55 -8.01 -0.37
C ALA A 400 -11.64 -9.44 0.23
N VAL A 401 -11.66 -9.62 1.55
CA VAL A 401 -11.56 -10.96 2.17
C VAL A 401 -12.51 -11.12 3.37
N SER A 402 -13.34 -10.15 3.69
CA SER A 402 -14.32 -10.30 4.78
C SER A 402 -15.51 -11.13 4.30
N HIS A 403 -15.47 -12.40 4.53
CA HIS A 403 -16.65 -13.30 4.52
C HIS A 403 -17.37 -13.25 5.85
#